data_e785a088e08f0f41e7e2b43e54cb0b60
#
_entry.id   e785a088e08f0f41e7e2b43e54cb0b60
#
_cell.length_a   1.000
_cell.length_b   1.000
_cell.length_c   1.000
_cell.angle_alpha   90.00
_cell.angle_beta   90.00
_cell.angle_gamma   90.00
#
_symmetry.space_group_name_H-M   'P 1'
#
loop_
_entity.id
_entity.type
_entity.pdbx_description
1 polymer ?
#
loop_
_entity_poly.entity_id
_entity_poly.type
_entity_poly.pdbx_seq_one_letter_code
_entity_poly.pdbx_strand_id
1 'polypeptide(L)'
;MKINSILHASVVVADTEKSLAFYCGVLGLQQRTDRPDLGYPGAWLQVGEQQIHLLQVENVDPVTGRPAHGGRDRHTALAVSDFDELARRLDKAGIAYTLSRSGRRALFCRDPDGNALEFVA
;
A
#
# COMPACT_ATOMS: atom_id res chain seq x y z
N MET A 1 0.99 -14.39 -28.23
CA MET A 1 0.68 -14.18 -26.81
C MET A 1 0.88 -12.73 -26.47
N LYS A 2 0.03 -12.16 -25.63
CA LYS A 2 0.12 -10.78 -25.20
C LYS A 2 -0.17 -10.71 -23.68
N ILE A 3 0.67 -10.02 -22.94
CA ILE A 3 0.39 -9.68 -21.54
C ILE A 3 -0.41 -8.37 -21.56
N ASN A 4 -1.59 -8.36 -20.97
CA ASN A 4 -2.57 -7.27 -21.15
C ASN A 4 -2.53 -6.21 -20.04
N SER A 5 -2.35 -6.61 -18.78
CA SER A 5 -2.43 -5.67 -17.66
C SER A 5 -1.83 -6.25 -16.39
N ILE A 6 -1.61 -5.39 -15.41
CA ILE A 6 -1.39 -5.78 -14.02
C ILE A 6 -2.76 -5.90 -13.36
N LEU A 7 -3.04 -6.99 -12.66
CA LEU A 7 -4.34 -7.22 -12.00
C LEU A 7 -4.31 -6.84 -10.54
N HIS A 8 -3.25 -7.21 -9.82
CA HIS A 8 -3.09 -6.85 -8.41
C HIS A 8 -1.63 -6.83 -8.00
N ALA A 9 -1.36 -6.14 -6.91
CA ALA A 9 -0.13 -6.23 -6.14
C ALA A 9 -0.42 -6.95 -4.83
N SER A 10 0.50 -7.79 -4.37
CA SER A 10 0.39 -8.49 -3.08
C SER A 10 1.43 -7.97 -2.12
N VAL A 11 1.07 -7.80 -0.85
CA VAL A 11 1.98 -7.43 0.23
C VAL A 11 1.80 -8.39 1.40
N VAL A 12 2.90 -8.75 2.04
CA VAL A 12 2.89 -9.58 3.25
C VAL A 12 2.69 -8.69 4.46
N VAL A 13 1.76 -9.09 5.33
CA VAL A 13 1.40 -8.34 6.53
C VAL A 13 1.44 -9.26 7.76
N ALA A 14 1.77 -8.70 8.92
CA ALA A 14 1.80 -9.47 10.18
C ALA A 14 0.40 -9.59 10.82
N ASP A 15 -0.46 -8.59 10.61
CA ASP A 15 -1.77 -8.48 11.22
C ASP A 15 -2.74 -7.80 10.25
N THR A 16 -3.66 -8.57 9.71
CA THR A 16 -4.63 -8.07 8.71
C THR A 16 -5.44 -6.90 9.25
N GLU A 17 -5.88 -6.92 10.51
CA GLU A 17 -6.70 -5.86 11.08
C GLU A 17 -5.94 -4.53 11.19
N LYS A 18 -4.65 -4.57 11.58
CA LYS A 18 -3.80 -3.38 11.59
C LYS A 18 -3.59 -2.82 10.19
N SER A 19 -3.40 -3.69 9.22
CA SER A 19 -3.26 -3.29 7.82
C SER A 19 -4.55 -2.69 7.27
N LEU A 20 -5.71 -3.23 7.61
CA LEU A 20 -7.00 -2.67 7.21
C LEU A 20 -7.23 -1.28 7.83
N ALA A 21 -6.79 -1.05 9.08
CA ALA A 21 -6.86 0.26 9.69
C ALA A 21 -6.06 1.31 8.89
N PHE A 22 -4.95 0.92 8.31
CA PHE A 22 -4.16 1.78 7.42
C PHE A 22 -4.80 1.89 6.03
N TYR A 23 -4.96 0.78 5.31
CA TYR A 23 -5.40 0.80 3.91
C TYR A 23 -6.85 1.29 3.76
N CYS A 24 -7.75 0.86 4.63
CA CYS A 24 -9.15 1.27 4.59
C CYS A 24 -9.41 2.52 5.47
N GLY A 25 -8.85 2.54 6.69
CA GLY A 25 -9.09 3.62 7.65
C GLY A 25 -8.40 4.92 7.28
N VAL A 26 -7.13 4.89 6.90
CA VAL A 26 -6.35 6.09 6.54
C VAL A 26 -6.48 6.40 5.06
N LEU A 27 -6.19 5.42 4.19
CA LEU A 27 -6.20 5.63 2.74
C LEU A 27 -7.60 5.60 2.13
N GLY A 28 -8.58 5.03 2.80
CA GLY A 28 -9.96 5.00 2.32
C GLY A 28 -10.22 3.95 1.23
N LEU A 29 -9.37 2.94 1.09
CA LEU A 29 -9.63 1.86 0.15
C LEU A 29 -10.79 0.99 0.64
N GLN A 30 -11.50 0.38 -0.29
CA GLN A 30 -12.63 -0.48 0.00
C GLN A 30 -12.20 -1.95 0.00
N GLN A 31 -12.51 -2.65 1.10
CA GLN A 31 -12.31 -4.09 1.19
C GLN A 31 -13.36 -4.82 0.34
N ARG A 32 -12.91 -5.78 -0.45
CA ARG A 32 -13.80 -6.66 -1.20
C ARG A 32 -14.37 -7.74 -0.29
N THR A 33 -15.58 -8.21 -0.65
CA THR A 33 -16.30 -9.26 0.10
C THR A 33 -16.20 -10.63 -0.57
N ASP A 34 -15.53 -10.75 -1.72
CA ASP A 34 -15.46 -11.96 -2.52
C ASP A 34 -14.13 -12.71 -2.42
N ARG A 35 -13.30 -12.35 -1.44
CA ARG A 35 -12.06 -13.11 -1.20
C ARG A 35 -12.40 -14.52 -0.74
N PRO A 36 -11.96 -15.58 -1.46
CA PRO A 36 -12.21 -16.95 -1.02
C PRO A 36 -11.35 -17.32 0.20
N ASP A 37 -11.67 -18.44 0.83
CA ASP A 37 -10.81 -19.03 1.84
C ASP A 37 -9.56 -19.61 1.16
N LEU A 38 -8.40 -18.98 1.41
CA LEU A 38 -7.13 -19.38 0.84
C LEU A 38 -6.27 -20.15 1.83
N GLY A 39 -6.81 -20.48 3.03
CA GLY A 39 -6.08 -21.20 4.08
C GLY A 39 -5.18 -20.30 4.93
N TYR A 40 -5.25 -19.00 4.78
CA TYR A 40 -4.55 -18.00 5.62
C TYR A 40 -5.37 -16.72 5.66
N PRO A 41 -5.23 -15.91 6.73
CA PRO A 41 -5.90 -14.61 6.83
C PRO A 41 -5.36 -13.60 5.82
N GLY A 42 -6.20 -12.67 5.44
CA GLY A 42 -5.82 -11.59 4.53
C GLY A 42 -7.03 -10.81 4.08
N ALA A 43 -6.84 -9.96 3.10
CA ALA A 43 -7.90 -9.15 2.53
C ALA A 43 -7.57 -8.77 1.09
N TRP A 44 -8.59 -8.54 0.31
CA TRP A 44 -8.49 -7.97 -1.03
C TRP A 44 -9.08 -6.56 -1.01
N LEU A 45 -8.32 -5.60 -1.52
CA LEU A 45 -8.69 -4.20 -1.52
C LEU A 45 -8.85 -3.70 -2.95
N GLN A 46 -9.92 -2.96 -3.21
CA GLN A 46 -10.18 -2.41 -4.54
C GLN A 46 -9.40 -1.11 -4.76
N VAL A 47 -8.72 -1.00 -5.88
CA VAL A 47 -7.98 0.20 -6.31
C VAL A 47 -8.31 0.44 -7.78
N GLY A 48 -9.30 1.30 -8.05
CA GLY A 48 -9.78 1.46 -9.41
C GLY A 48 -10.26 0.13 -9.97
N GLU A 49 -9.70 -0.32 -11.09
CA GLU A 49 -9.99 -1.64 -11.69
C GLU A 49 -9.01 -2.73 -11.23
N GLN A 50 -8.05 -2.39 -10.38
CA GLN A 50 -7.02 -3.29 -9.88
C GLN A 50 -7.22 -3.54 -8.39
N GLN A 51 -6.34 -4.32 -7.78
CA GLN A 51 -6.48 -4.70 -6.38
C GLN A 51 -5.12 -4.68 -5.68
N ILE A 52 -5.17 -4.51 -4.37
CA ILE A 52 -4.07 -4.84 -3.46
C ILE A 52 -4.53 -6.03 -2.62
N HIS A 53 -3.71 -7.07 -2.56
CA HIS A 53 -3.96 -8.25 -1.74
C HIS A 53 -3.05 -8.23 -0.52
N LEU A 54 -3.66 -8.35 0.68
CA LEU A 54 -2.94 -8.48 1.93
C LEU A 54 -2.84 -9.96 2.28
N LEU A 55 -1.62 -10.45 2.52
CA LEU A 55 -1.34 -11.84 2.84
C LEU A 55 -0.77 -11.90 4.26
N GLN A 56 -1.55 -12.41 5.22
CA GLN A 56 -1.04 -12.64 6.58
C GLN A 56 -0.38 -14.01 6.64
N VAL A 57 0.86 -14.04 6.18
CA VAL A 57 1.72 -15.23 6.16
C VAL A 57 3.08 -14.85 6.75
N GLU A 58 3.90 -15.85 7.03
CA GLU A 58 5.27 -15.61 7.50
C GLU A 58 6.02 -14.74 6.49
N ASN A 59 6.62 -13.65 6.96
CA ASN A 59 7.40 -12.76 6.13
C ASN A 59 8.86 -13.22 6.12
N VAL A 60 9.32 -13.66 4.96
CA VAL A 60 10.71 -14.09 4.76
C VAL A 60 11.65 -12.93 4.43
N ASP A 61 11.11 -11.73 4.24
CA ASP A 61 11.87 -10.53 3.93
C ASP A 61 12.07 -9.65 5.16
N PRO A 62 13.21 -8.96 5.29
CA PRO A 62 13.39 -8.01 6.39
C PRO A 62 12.35 -6.88 6.33
N VAL A 63 11.77 -6.56 7.49
CA VAL A 63 10.89 -5.38 7.66
C VAL A 63 11.66 -4.17 8.19
N THR A 64 12.90 -4.36 8.64
CA THR A 64 13.80 -3.32 9.16
C THR A 64 15.02 -3.17 8.25
N GLY A 65 15.74 -2.05 8.40
CA GLY A 65 16.94 -1.79 7.59
C GLY A 65 16.63 -1.40 6.14
N ARG A 66 15.39 -1.08 5.82
CA ARG A 66 15.00 -0.64 4.49
C ARG A 66 15.36 0.83 4.27
N PRO A 67 15.55 1.27 3.00
CA PRO A 67 15.86 2.66 2.68
C PRO A 67 14.88 3.64 3.34
N ALA A 68 15.40 4.75 3.86
CA ALA A 68 14.57 5.79 4.47
C ALA A 68 13.58 6.41 3.47
N HIS A 69 14.01 6.55 2.21
CA HIS A 69 13.15 7.00 1.12
C HIS A 69 12.61 5.80 0.34
N GLY A 70 11.29 5.62 0.36
CA GLY A 70 10.63 4.47 -0.28
C GLY A 70 10.86 4.36 -1.78
N GLY A 71 11.24 5.46 -2.45
CA GLY A 71 11.59 5.45 -3.86
C GLY A 71 12.85 4.64 -4.19
N ARG A 72 13.67 4.32 -3.20
CA ARG A 72 14.86 3.46 -3.34
C ARG A 72 14.59 2.01 -2.88
N ASP A 73 13.38 1.71 -2.48
CA ASP A 73 12.92 0.38 -2.12
C ASP A 73 11.94 -0.10 -3.19
N ARG A 74 11.65 -1.39 -3.18
CA ARG A 74 10.53 -1.89 -3.96
C ARG A 74 9.24 -1.23 -3.46
N HIS A 75 8.40 -0.79 -4.35
CA HIS A 75 7.17 -0.08 -4.00
C HIS A 75 6.11 -0.26 -5.07
N THR A 76 4.87 -0.01 -4.69
CA THR A 76 3.72 0.06 -5.60
C THR A 76 3.32 1.51 -5.74
N ALA A 77 3.16 1.99 -6.97
CA ALA A 77 2.74 3.35 -7.26
C ALA A 77 1.24 3.39 -7.52
N LEU A 78 0.56 4.34 -6.88
CA LEU A 78 -0.87 4.55 -6.94
C LEU A 78 -1.14 5.99 -7.39
N ALA A 79 -2.10 6.19 -8.29
CA ALA A 79 -2.57 7.53 -8.61
C ALA A 79 -3.53 8.01 -7.53
N VAL A 80 -3.43 9.28 -7.15
CA VAL A 80 -4.33 9.89 -6.17
C VAL A 80 -4.91 11.19 -6.73
N SER A 81 -6.23 11.36 -6.58
CA SER A 81 -6.93 12.54 -7.10
C SER A 81 -6.74 13.78 -6.23
N ASP A 82 -6.63 13.61 -4.90
CA ASP A 82 -6.47 14.71 -3.96
C ASP A 82 -5.23 14.48 -3.10
N PHE A 83 -4.11 14.95 -3.62
CA PHE A 83 -2.79 14.81 -2.97
C PHE A 83 -2.75 15.51 -1.61
N ASP A 84 -3.35 16.70 -1.50
CA ASP A 84 -3.32 17.46 -0.25
C ASP A 84 -4.17 16.79 0.83
N GLU A 85 -5.30 16.19 0.46
CA GLU A 85 -6.10 15.40 1.41
C GLU A 85 -5.35 14.15 1.87
N LEU A 86 -4.66 13.47 0.97
CA LEU A 86 -3.80 12.34 1.35
C LEU A 86 -2.77 12.76 2.40
N ALA A 87 -2.05 13.85 2.13
CA ALA A 87 -1.03 14.37 3.06
C ALA A 87 -1.64 14.70 4.43
N ARG A 88 -2.82 15.33 4.46
CA ARG A 88 -3.54 15.62 5.71
C ARG A 88 -3.91 14.36 6.48
N ARG A 89 -4.38 13.32 5.80
CA ARG A 89 -4.72 12.03 6.43
C ARG A 89 -3.50 11.34 7.03
N LEU A 90 -2.38 11.36 6.31
CA LEU A 90 -1.12 10.79 6.80
C LEU A 90 -0.62 11.57 8.03
N ASP A 91 -0.64 12.90 7.97
CA ASP A 91 -0.25 13.76 9.09
C ASP A 91 -1.14 13.51 10.32
N LYS A 92 -2.45 13.47 10.14
CA LYS A 92 -3.41 13.19 11.22
C LYS A 92 -3.19 11.82 11.85
N ALA A 93 -2.83 10.82 11.06
CA ALA A 93 -2.57 9.47 11.52
C ALA A 93 -1.15 9.29 12.10
N GLY A 94 -0.30 10.33 12.04
CA GLY A 94 1.08 10.26 12.51
C GLY A 94 1.98 9.41 11.62
N ILE A 95 1.65 9.27 10.35
CA ILE A 95 2.40 8.46 9.39
C ILE A 95 3.40 9.35 8.65
N ALA A 96 4.69 9.04 8.80
CA ALA A 96 5.76 9.75 8.11
C ALA A 96 5.74 9.44 6.62
N TYR A 97 6.11 10.43 5.81
CA TYR A 97 6.27 10.26 4.37
C TYR A 97 7.41 11.13 3.85
N THR A 98 7.92 10.78 2.68
CA THR A 98 8.94 11.56 1.97
C THR A 98 8.39 11.99 0.62
N LEU A 99 8.85 13.15 0.14
CA LEU A 99 8.43 13.64 -1.17
C LEU A 99 9.30 13.04 -2.27
N SER A 100 8.72 12.90 -3.46
CA SER A 100 9.45 12.45 -4.65
C SER A 100 10.61 13.41 -4.97
N ARG A 101 11.72 12.83 -5.41
CA ARG A 101 12.91 13.58 -5.86
C ARG A 101 12.97 13.67 -7.38
N SER A 102 11.94 13.17 -8.08
CA SER A 102 11.89 13.19 -9.55
C SER A 102 11.34 14.49 -10.13
N GLY A 103 10.90 15.43 -9.30
CA GLY A 103 10.19 16.62 -9.72
C GLY A 103 8.68 16.44 -9.91
N ARG A 104 8.19 15.20 -9.87
CA ARG A 104 6.75 14.91 -9.89
C ARG A 104 6.13 15.23 -8.52
N ARG A 105 4.86 15.59 -8.51
CA ARG A 105 4.09 15.72 -7.29
C ARG A 105 3.69 14.33 -6.81
N ALA A 106 4.54 13.76 -5.97
CA ALA A 106 4.36 12.42 -5.43
C ALA A 106 4.97 12.32 -4.03
N LEU A 107 4.45 11.40 -3.22
CA LEU A 107 5.02 11.09 -1.91
C LEU A 107 5.14 9.56 -1.74
N PHE A 108 6.00 9.18 -0.80
CA PHE A 108 6.22 7.80 -0.41
C PHE A 108 5.94 7.65 1.08
N CYS A 109 5.12 6.67 1.44
CA CYS A 109 4.92 6.25 2.81
C CYS A 109 5.00 4.74 2.92
N ARG A 110 4.96 4.22 4.16
CA ARG A 110 4.98 2.78 4.40
C ARG A 110 3.74 2.35 5.15
N ASP A 111 3.28 1.14 4.84
CA ASP A 111 2.24 0.50 5.61
C ASP A 111 2.79 0.02 6.98
N PRO A 112 1.95 -0.55 7.88
CA PRO A 112 2.43 -1.01 9.19
C PRO A 112 3.56 -2.04 9.16
N ASP A 113 3.75 -2.74 8.04
CA ASP A 113 4.79 -3.77 7.88
C ASP A 113 6.02 -3.28 7.11
N GLY A 114 6.07 -1.98 6.80
CA GLY A 114 7.20 -1.38 6.08
C GLY A 114 7.10 -1.52 4.56
N ASN A 115 6.00 -1.99 4.02
CA ASN A 115 5.79 -2.02 2.57
C ASN A 115 5.67 -0.59 2.03
N ALA A 116 6.52 -0.24 1.07
CA ALA A 116 6.57 1.11 0.52
C ALA A 116 5.49 1.32 -0.54
N LEU A 117 4.84 2.46 -0.46
CA LEU A 117 3.84 2.93 -1.42
C LEU A 117 4.24 4.30 -1.94
N GLU A 118 4.06 4.52 -3.23
CA GLU A 118 4.17 5.82 -3.88
C GLU A 118 2.77 6.30 -4.25
N PHE A 119 2.49 7.58 -4.00
CA PHE A 119 1.25 8.22 -4.44
C PHE A 119 1.58 9.36 -5.37
N VAL A 120 1.05 9.30 -6.58
CA VAL A 120 1.31 10.27 -7.65
C VAL A 120 0.03 11.06 -7.91
N ALA A 121 0.14 12.38 -7.84
CA ALA A 121 -0.96 13.29 -8.16
C ALA A 121 -1.32 13.26 -9.64
#